data_0ed45f80a77be162e526fb49ce7d9fc7
#
_entry.id   0ed45f80a77be162e526fb49ce7d9fc7
#
_cell.length_a   1.000
_cell.length_b   1.000
_cell.length_c   1.000
_cell.angle_alpha   90.00
_cell.angle_beta   90.00
_cell.angle_gamma   90.00
#
_symmetry.space_group_name_H-M   'P 1'
#
loop_
_entity.id
_entity.type
_entity.pdbx_description
1 polymer ?
#
loop_
_entity_poly.entity_id
_entity_poly.type
_entity_poly.pdbx_seq_one_letter_code
_entity_poly.pdbx_strand_id
1 'polypeptide(L)'
;MKTNVAFLGGLLIITLITLTACASMNSADNRQVEKGMLQAKQGKDLIPVIQVIQTTDRLRVIVYSDACFQLNGQLTSHCAWQLNQAMKTIKSYVNGLVQVVAYTDDLYDPKAATKIAQEQADTVTSFLWKHGIEAPRLRTIAYGAHGFIASNRRVRSSSFNRRVEIIVVKK
;
A
#
# COMPACT_ATOMS: atom_id res chain seq x y z
N MET A 1 -75.60 12.99 -46.28
CA MET A 1 -76.00 13.66 -45.05
C MET A 1 -74.83 13.55 -44.09
N LYS A 2 -74.31 14.71 -43.73
CA LYS A 2 -73.72 15.10 -42.45
C LYS A 2 -72.42 14.39 -42.09
N THR A 3 -71.24 15.05 -42.26
CA THR A 3 -70.61 15.97 -41.32
C THR A 3 -70.03 15.21 -40.11
N ASN A 4 -68.86 15.33 -39.64
CA ASN A 4 -67.86 16.37 -39.48
C ASN A 4 -66.61 15.74 -38.86
N VAL A 5 -65.47 16.22 -39.23
CA VAL A 5 -64.57 17.12 -38.47
C VAL A 5 -63.69 16.42 -37.43
N ALA A 6 -62.46 16.39 -37.80
CA ALA A 6 -61.28 16.99 -37.17
C ALA A 6 -60.94 16.60 -35.73
N PHE A 7 -59.72 16.26 -35.52
CA PHE A 7 -58.71 16.95 -34.70
C PHE A 7 -57.46 16.08 -34.72
N LEU A 8 -56.43 16.43 -35.41
CA LEU A 8 -55.34 17.30 -34.99
C LEU A 8 -55.01 17.18 -33.49
N GLY A 9 -53.88 16.72 -33.22
CA GLY A 9 -53.23 17.12 -32.00
C GLY A 9 -52.54 15.99 -31.25
N GLY A 10 -51.28 15.94 -31.31
CA GLY A 10 -50.49 15.17 -30.35
C GLY A 10 -49.34 14.46 -31.05
N LEU A 11 -48.61 15.16 -31.73
CA LEU A 11 -47.36 15.82 -31.38
C LEU A 11 -46.48 15.03 -30.39
N LEU A 12 -45.52 14.42 -31.00
CA LEU A 12 -44.14 14.43 -30.56
C LEU A 12 -43.90 14.45 -29.03
N ILE A 13 -43.76 13.30 -28.44
CA ILE A 13 -42.81 13.11 -27.34
C ILE A 13 -42.10 11.76 -27.61
N ILE A 14 -41.31 11.71 -28.65
CA ILE A 14 -40.24 10.76 -28.82
C ILE A 14 -38.98 11.59 -28.71
N THR A 15 -38.50 11.77 -27.53
CA THR A 15 -37.14 12.25 -27.41
C THR A 15 -36.61 11.89 -26.01
N LEU A 16 -35.44 11.40 -26.04
CA LEU A 16 -34.47 11.52 -24.97
C LEU A 16 -34.69 10.64 -23.74
N ILE A 17 -34.65 9.34 -23.91
CA ILE A 17 -34.14 8.47 -22.82
C ILE A 17 -33.17 7.46 -23.44
N THR A 18 -32.05 7.95 -23.92
CA THR A 18 -30.90 7.08 -24.24
C THR A 18 -29.64 7.89 -24.10
N LEU A 19 -29.24 8.22 -22.88
CA LEU A 19 -27.88 8.72 -22.60
C LEU A 19 -27.65 8.86 -21.10
N THR A 20 -27.93 7.81 -20.32
CA THR A 20 -27.50 7.78 -18.91
C THR A 20 -27.10 6.38 -18.44
N ALA A 21 -26.50 5.58 -19.31
CA ALA A 21 -26.04 4.24 -18.94
C ALA A 21 -24.52 4.04 -19.12
N CYS A 22 -23.73 5.12 -19.12
CA CYS A 22 -22.26 4.99 -19.20
C CYS A 22 -21.48 5.69 -18.09
N ALA A 23 -22.12 6.03 -16.97
CA ALA A 23 -21.42 6.75 -15.90
C ALA A 23 -21.41 6.04 -14.53
N SER A 24 -21.71 4.76 -14.44
CA SER A 24 -21.82 4.10 -13.12
C SER A 24 -20.84 2.95 -12.85
N MET A 25 -19.81 2.74 -13.69
CA MET A 25 -18.84 1.67 -13.44
C MET A 25 -17.48 2.10 -12.86
N ASN A 26 -17.28 3.39 -12.58
CA ASN A 26 -15.98 3.87 -12.05
C ASN A 26 -16.04 4.50 -10.65
N SER A 27 -17.19 4.47 -9.95
CA SER A 27 -17.29 5.20 -8.68
C SER A 27 -17.00 4.37 -7.42
N ALA A 28 -16.92 3.05 -7.53
CA ALA A 28 -16.63 2.20 -6.37
C ALA A 28 -15.13 2.06 -6.09
N ASP A 29 -14.30 2.04 -7.13
CA ASP A 29 -12.85 1.89 -7.01
C ASP A 29 -12.17 3.20 -6.58
N ASN A 30 -12.65 4.34 -7.06
CA ASN A 30 -12.16 5.65 -6.63
C ASN A 30 -12.51 6.02 -5.18
N ARG A 31 -13.60 5.49 -4.60
CA ARG A 31 -13.95 5.76 -3.20
C ARG A 31 -13.02 5.11 -2.18
N GLN A 32 -12.40 4.00 -2.54
CA GLN A 32 -11.42 3.34 -1.67
C GLN A 32 -10.09 4.11 -1.66
N VAL A 33 -9.68 4.63 -2.83
CA VAL A 33 -8.47 5.46 -2.96
C VAL A 33 -8.68 6.83 -2.29
N GLU A 34 -9.85 7.46 -2.46
CA GLU A 34 -10.17 8.73 -1.80
C GLU A 34 -10.29 8.59 -0.28
N LYS A 35 -10.86 7.50 0.26
CA LYS A 35 -10.89 7.27 1.71
C LYS A 35 -9.50 7.09 2.29
N GLY A 36 -8.59 6.42 1.59
CA GLY A 36 -7.18 6.35 1.97
C GLY A 36 -6.48 7.72 1.95
N MET A 37 -6.78 8.56 0.96
CA MET A 37 -6.23 9.90 0.83
C MET A 37 -6.84 10.91 1.82
N LEU A 38 -8.12 10.79 2.16
CA LEU A 38 -8.81 11.67 3.10
C LEU A 38 -8.39 11.40 4.56
N GLN A 39 -8.08 10.16 4.91
CA GLN A 39 -7.48 9.84 6.21
C GLN A 39 -6.03 10.36 6.34
N ALA A 40 -5.29 10.44 5.23
CA ALA A 40 -3.97 11.08 5.20
C ALA A 40 -4.03 12.61 5.35
N LYS A 41 -5.17 13.25 5.08
CA LYS A 41 -5.32 14.71 5.08
C LYS A 41 -5.75 15.29 6.43
N GLN A 42 -6.16 14.47 7.40
CA GLN A 42 -6.63 14.91 8.74
C GLN A 42 -5.67 14.62 9.89
N GLY A 43 -4.58 13.91 9.68
CA GLY A 43 -3.53 13.72 10.68
C GLY A 43 -2.32 14.54 10.30
N LYS A 44 -1.87 15.45 11.19
CA LYS A 44 -0.53 16.05 11.12
C LYS A 44 0.40 15.09 10.41
N ASP A 45 1.03 15.52 9.37
CA ASP A 45 2.16 14.99 8.59
C ASP A 45 3.06 13.91 9.26
N LEU A 46 2.48 12.91 9.88
CA LEU A 46 3.19 11.81 10.51
C LEU A 46 3.53 10.77 9.46
N ILE A 47 4.76 10.31 9.48
CA ILE A 47 5.17 9.14 8.72
C ILE A 47 4.32 7.97 9.22
N PRO A 48 3.61 7.24 8.34
CA PRO A 48 2.85 6.07 8.77
C PRO A 48 3.82 5.05 9.37
N VAL A 49 3.37 4.30 10.37
CA VAL A 49 4.17 3.23 10.98
C VAL A 49 4.28 2.07 10.00
N ILE A 50 3.13 1.63 9.47
CA ILE A 50 3.02 0.58 8.46
C ILE A 50 2.01 1.01 7.40
N GLN A 51 2.31 0.72 6.14
CA GLN A 51 1.38 0.89 5.03
C GLN A 51 1.16 -0.45 4.32
N VAL A 52 -0.08 -0.81 4.08
CA VAL A 52 -0.46 -2.04 3.36
C VAL A 52 -1.02 -1.65 2.01
N ILE A 53 -0.39 -2.13 0.94
CA ILE A 53 -0.80 -1.92 -0.45
C ILE A 53 -1.13 -3.29 -1.03
N GLN A 54 -2.37 -3.45 -1.42
CA GLN A 54 -2.88 -4.70 -1.94
C GLN A 54 -3.37 -4.51 -3.37
N THR A 55 -2.89 -5.37 -4.27
CA THR A 55 -3.37 -5.48 -5.65
C THR A 55 -3.90 -6.90 -5.88
N THR A 56 -4.42 -7.18 -7.06
CA THR A 56 -4.98 -8.49 -7.40
C THR A 56 -3.95 -9.62 -7.27
N ASP A 57 -2.69 -9.35 -7.62
CA ASP A 57 -1.60 -10.33 -7.73
C ASP A 57 -0.49 -10.13 -6.69
N ARG A 58 -0.48 -9.01 -5.99
CA ARG A 58 0.63 -8.61 -5.12
C ARG A 58 0.15 -7.96 -3.85
N LEU A 59 0.80 -8.31 -2.74
CA LEU A 59 0.72 -7.60 -1.48
C LEU A 59 2.08 -6.96 -1.18
N ARG A 60 2.09 -5.69 -0.82
CA ARG A 60 3.26 -4.99 -0.30
C ARG A 60 2.91 -4.38 1.05
N VAL A 61 3.66 -4.74 2.07
CA VAL A 61 3.59 -4.12 3.39
C VAL A 61 4.87 -3.32 3.61
N ILE A 62 4.73 -2.02 3.78
CA ILE A 62 5.85 -1.09 3.98
C ILE A 62 5.93 -0.78 5.46
N VAL A 63 7.08 -1.04 6.06
CA VAL A 63 7.43 -0.78 7.46
C VAL A 63 8.41 0.38 7.47
N TYR A 64 8.01 1.55 7.98
CA TYR A 64 8.86 2.73 8.00
C TYR A 64 9.80 2.69 9.20
N SER A 65 11.12 2.77 8.93
CA SER A 65 12.15 2.47 9.92
C SER A 65 12.11 3.40 11.13
N ASP A 66 11.91 4.69 10.93
CA ASP A 66 11.93 5.68 12.01
C ASP A 66 10.83 5.47 13.06
N ALA A 67 9.69 4.92 12.66
CA ALA A 67 8.58 4.61 13.55
C ALA A 67 8.64 3.18 14.11
N CYS A 68 9.34 2.30 13.43
CA CYS A 68 9.30 0.87 13.68
C CYS A 68 10.50 0.32 14.43
N PHE A 69 11.68 0.91 14.31
CA PHE A 69 12.89 0.35 14.90
C PHE A 69 13.41 1.21 16.06
N GLN A 70 13.84 0.54 17.10
CA GLN A 70 14.59 1.10 18.21
C GLN A 70 16.08 1.21 17.84
N LEU A 71 16.85 1.96 18.62
CA LEU A 71 18.30 2.10 18.42
C LEU A 71 19.06 0.78 18.48
N ASN A 72 18.51 -0.22 19.16
CA ASN A 72 19.07 -1.57 19.26
C ASN A 72 18.65 -2.49 18.08
N GLY A 73 18.00 -1.95 17.06
CA GLY A 73 17.54 -2.70 15.89
C GLY A 73 16.27 -3.55 16.10
N GLN A 74 15.67 -3.54 17.30
CA GLN A 74 14.43 -4.26 17.57
C GLN A 74 13.20 -3.46 17.13
N LEU A 75 12.11 -4.16 16.84
CA LEU A 75 10.83 -3.52 16.56
C LEU A 75 10.27 -2.85 17.83
N THR A 76 9.70 -1.66 17.66
CA THR A 76 8.89 -1.05 18.72
C THR A 76 7.63 -1.90 18.96
N SER A 77 7.11 -1.88 20.20
CA SER A 77 5.89 -2.63 20.55
C SER A 77 4.71 -2.24 19.66
N HIS A 78 4.61 -0.95 19.31
CA HIS A 78 3.55 -0.45 18.43
C HIS A 78 3.67 -0.99 17.01
N CYS A 79 4.88 -1.00 16.45
CA CYS A 79 5.11 -1.58 15.13
C CYS A 79 4.88 -3.09 15.11
N ALA A 80 5.37 -3.82 16.12
CA ALA A 80 5.15 -5.25 16.26
C ALA A 80 3.64 -5.58 16.31
N TRP A 81 2.85 -4.77 17.03
CA TRP A 81 1.40 -4.93 17.08
C TRP A 81 0.76 -4.69 15.72
N GLN A 82 1.10 -3.60 15.02
CA GLN A 82 0.56 -3.32 13.68
C GLN A 82 0.96 -4.38 12.66
N LEU A 83 2.21 -4.85 12.71
CA LEU A 83 2.69 -5.90 11.82
C LEU A 83 1.96 -7.22 12.09
N ASN A 84 1.65 -7.52 13.37
CA ASN A 84 0.83 -8.68 13.72
C ASN A 84 -0.59 -8.58 13.14
N GLN A 85 -1.21 -7.39 13.11
CA GLN A 85 -2.49 -7.20 12.42
C GLN A 85 -2.37 -7.48 10.91
N ALA A 86 -1.28 -7.06 10.28
CA ALA A 86 -1.02 -7.32 8.86
C ALA A 86 -0.78 -8.81 8.55
N MET A 87 -0.40 -9.64 9.54
CA MET A 87 -0.10 -11.07 9.34
C MET A 87 -1.28 -11.85 8.75
N LYS A 88 -2.52 -11.51 9.10
CA LYS A 88 -3.71 -12.17 8.51
C LYS A 88 -3.74 -11.97 6.99
N THR A 89 -3.50 -10.75 6.53
CA THR A 89 -3.45 -10.42 5.10
C THR A 89 -2.21 -11.02 4.44
N ILE A 90 -1.04 -10.96 5.08
CA ILE A 90 0.18 -11.61 4.58
C ILE A 90 -0.07 -13.10 4.37
N LYS A 91 -0.65 -13.78 5.35
CA LYS A 91 -0.95 -15.22 5.28
C LYS A 91 -1.96 -15.56 4.19
N SER A 92 -2.93 -14.72 3.88
CA SER A 92 -3.89 -14.99 2.80
C SER A 92 -3.27 -14.97 1.39
N TYR A 93 -2.11 -14.36 1.22
CA TYR A 93 -1.33 -14.37 -0.03
C TYR A 93 -0.29 -15.49 -0.12
N VAL A 94 -0.16 -16.31 0.92
CA VAL A 94 1.00 -17.16 1.14
C VAL A 94 0.93 -18.49 0.39
N ASN A 95 0.83 -18.49 -0.93
CA ASN A 95 1.27 -19.64 -1.73
C ASN A 95 2.60 -19.35 -2.48
N GLY A 96 3.19 -18.20 -2.28
CA GLY A 96 4.39 -17.73 -2.97
C GLY A 96 5.57 -17.43 -2.04
N LEU A 97 6.61 -16.90 -2.64
CA LEU A 97 7.79 -16.39 -1.96
C LEU A 97 7.45 -15.07 -1.27
N VAL A 98 7.94 -14.90 -0.06
CA VAL A 98 7.86 -13.66 0.71
C VAL A 98 9.25 -13.01 0.70
N GLN A 99 9.37 -11.88 0.04
CA GLN A 99 10.61 -11.11 0.01
C GLN A 99 10.54 -10.01 1.07
N VAL A 100 11.57 -9.92 1.89
CA VAL A 100 11.76 -8.84 2.86
C VAL A 100 12.93 -8.01 2.38
N VAL A 101 12.64 -6.80 1.94
CA VAL A 101 13.59 -5.93 1.24
C VAL A 101 13.77 -4.65 2.03
N ALA A 102 14.99 -4.32 2.45
CA ALA A 102 15.26 -3.13 3.23
C ALA A 102 16.11 -2.09 2.48
N TYR A 103 15.77 -0.84 2.76
CA TYR A 103 16.36 0.35 2.18
C TYR A 103 16.73 1.36 3.26
N THR A 104 17.77 2.15 3.02
CA THR A 104 18.12 3.33 3.81
C THR A 104 18.01 4.59 2.96
N ASP A 105 18.21 5.75 3.57
CA ASP A 105 18.56 6.98 2.85
C ASP A 105 20.07 7.02 2.55
N ASP A 106 20.55 8.16 2.04
CA ASP A 106 21.94 8.39 1.68
C ASP A 106 22.80 9.03 2.81
N LEU A 107 22.33 8.93 4.05
CA LEU A 107 23.02 9.54 5.19
C LEU A 107 24.32 8.82 5.58
N TYR A 108 24.40 7.51 5.28
CA TYR A 108 25.51 6.64 5.66
C TYR A 108 26.35 6.26 4.44
N ASP A 109 27.62 5.90 4.67
CA ASP A 109 28.43 5.28 3.62
C ASP A 109 27.79 3.95 3.14
N PRO A 110 28.09 3.50 1.92
CA PRO A 110 27.42 2.34 1.32
C PRO A 110 27.50 1.05 2.15
N LYS A 111 28.61 0.82 2.85
CA LYS A 111 28.82 -0.37 3.67
C LYS A 111 27.95 -0.31 4.94
N ALA A 112 27.94 0.83 5.61
CA ALA A 112 27.10 1.05 6.79
C ALA A 112 25.61 1.00 6.41
N ALA A 113 25.22 1.64 5.31
CA ALA A 113 23.84 1.62 4.79
C ALA A 113 23.35 0.18 4.53
N THR A 114 24.16 -0.63 3.86
CA THR A 114 23.82 -2.03 3.60
C THR A 114 23.71 -2.84 4.89
N LYS A 115 24.62 -2.62 5.86
CA LYS A 115 24.57 -3.30 7.16
C LYS A 115 23.28 -2.97 7.92
N ILE A 116 22.91 -1.69 7.99
CA ILE A 116 21.67 -1.25 8.65
C ILE A 116 20.45 -1.88 7.97
N ALA A 117 20.40 -1.85 6.63
CA ALA A 117 19.33 -2.47 5.87
C ALA A 117 19.25 -3.98 6.15
N GLN A 118 20.38 -4.69 6.22
CA GLN A 118 20.40 -6.12 6.52
C GLN A 118 19.84 -6.41 7.90
N GLU A 119 20.28 -5.70 8.93
CA GLU A 119 19.81 -5.88 10.31
C GLU A 119 18.30 -5.65 10.44
N GLN A 120 17.77 -4.62 9.77
CA GLN A 120 16.34 -4.34 9.76
C GLN A 120 15.54 -5.40 9.00
N ALA A 121 16.03 -5.85 7.85
CA ALA A 121 15.39 -6.91 7.08
C ALA A 121 15.38 -8.24 7.85
N ASP A 122 16.47 -8.59 8.52
CA ASP A 122 16.58 -9.80 9.34
C ASP A 122 15.62 -9.76 10.55
N THR A 123 15.47 -8.60 11.18
CA THR A 123 14.51 -8.40 12.27
C THR A 123 13.08 -8.65 11.81
N VAL A 124 12.67 -8.08 10.67
CA VAL A 124 11.33 -8.30 10.10
C VAL A 124 11.17 -9.75 9.64
N THR A 125 12.16 -10.33 9.00
CA THR A 125 12.15 -11.74 8.57
C THR A 125 11.97 -12.67 9.77
N SER A 126 12.69 -12.43 10.85
CA SER A 126 12.56 -13.19 12.11
C SER A 126 11.16 -13.04 12.73
N PHE A 127 10.58 -11.84 12.64
CA PHE A 127 9.20 -11.60 13.08
C PHE A 127 8.22 -12.45 12.26
N LEU A 128 8.31 -12.44 10.95
CA LEU A 128 7.43 -13.21 10.06
C LEU A 128 7.53 -14.71 10.32
N TRP A 129 8.76 -15.21 10.49
CA TRP A 129 9.00 -16.62 10.83
C TRP A 129 8.37 -17.02 12.15
N LYS A 130 8.59 -16.24 13.20
CA LYS A 130 7.98 -16.48 14.53
C LYS A 130 6.45 -16.47 14.48
N HIS A 131 5.86 -15.76 13.54
CA HIS A 131 4.41 -15.68 13.35
C HIS A 131 3.86 -16.64 12.29
N GLY A 132 4.65 -17.65 11.89
CA GLY A 132 4.19 -18.80 11.13
C GLY A 132 4.34 -18.69 9.61
N ILE A 133 5.25 -17.85 9.11
CA ILE A 133 5.73 -17.95 7.74
C ILE A 133 6.92 -18.91 7.70
N GLU A 134 6.84 -19.94 6.88
CA GLU A 134 7.88 -20.97 6.79
C GLU A 134 9.20 -20.40 6.26
N ALA A 135 10.33 -20.78 6.88
CA ALA A 135 11.65 -20.27 6.52
C ALA A 135 12.03 -20.47 5.03
N PRO A 136 11.72 -21.60 4.36
CA PRO A 136 12.02 -21.78 2.93
C PRO A 136 11.33 -20.77 2.01
N ARG A 137 10.31 -20.09 2.50
CA ARG A 137 9.52 -19.09 1.76
C ARG A 137 10.03 -17.67 1.96
N LEU A 138 10.86 -17.45 2.95
CA LEU A 138 11.41 -16.14 3.28
C LEU A 138 12.69 -15.88 2.48
N ARG A 139 12.82 -14.68 1.96
CA ARG A 139 14.03 -14.16 1.30
C ARG A 139 14.30 -12.76 1.82
N THR A 140 15.48 -12.56 2.35
CA THR A 140 15.95 -11.26 2.88
C THR A 140 16.86 -10.61 1.86
N ILE A 141 16.65 -9.32 1.57
CA ILE A 141 17.43 -8.53 0.63
C ILE A 141 17.72 -7.17 1.27
N ALA A 142 18.98 -6.79 1.32
CA ALA A 142 19.42 -5.48 1.78
C ALA A 142 19.93 -4.64 0.62
N TYR A 143 19.21 -3.60 0.24
CA TYR A 143 19.64 -2.67 -0.80
C TYR A 143 20.45 -1.50 -0.26
N GLY A 144 20.32 -1.18 1.03
CA GLY A 144 20.99 0.00 1.60
C GLY A 144 20.50 1.29 0.95
N ALA A 145 21.41 2.18 0.61
CA ALA A 145 21.14 3.50 0.04
C ALA A 145 20.81 3.45 -1.47
N HIS A 146 19.81 2.65 -1.85
CA HIS A 146 19.33 2.51 -3.23
C HIS A 146 17.80 2.53 -3.27
N GLY A 147 17.23 2.68 -4.47
CA GLY A 147 15.79 2.58 -4.66
C GLY A 147 15.00 3.65 -3.92
N PHE A 148 15.48 4.88 -3.95
CA PHE A 148 14.82 6.03 -3.30
C PHE A 148 13.45 6.28 -3.90
N ILE A 149 12.44 6.45 -3.03
CA ILE A 149 11.06 6.79 -3.39
C ILE A 149 10.72 8.24 -3.05
N ALA A 150 11.62 8.92 -2.33
CA ALA A 150 11.49 10.32 -1.93
C ALA A 150 12.84 11.03 -1.97
N SER A 151 12.81 12.35 -1.91
CA SER A 151 14.04 13.16 -1.93
C SER A 151 14.80 13.04 -0.61
N ASN A 152 16.10 12.84 -0.67
CA ASN A 152 17.01 12.85 0.49
C ASN A 152 17.38 14.27 0.99
N ARG A 153 16.98 15.33 0.26
CA ARG A 153 17.34 16.72 0.60
C ARG A 153 16.67 17.24 1.88
N ARG A 154 15.63 16.60 2.35
CA ARG A 154 14.88 17.00 3.56
C ARG A 154 14.71 15.79 4.45
N VAL A 155 14.96 15.94 5.74
CA VAL A 155 14.84 14.88 6.76
C VAL A 155 13.48 14.16 6.67
N ARG A 156 12.40 14.93 6.51
CA ARG A 156 11.06 14.38 6.43
C ARG A 156 10.83 13.52 5.18
N SER A 157 11.35 13.91 4.01
CA SER A 157 11.20 13.12 2.80
C SER A 157 12.16 11.93 2.80
N SER A 158 13.38 12.07 3.31
CA SER A 158 14.34 10.97 3.38
C SER A 158 13.87 9.82 4.28
N SER A 159 13.03 10.12 5.28
CA SER A 159 12.46 9.08 6.14
C SER A 159 11.57 8.07 5.40
N PHE A 160 10.99 8.42 4.26
CA PHE A 160 10.29 7.45 3.41
C PHE A 160 11.25 6.48 2.70
N ASN A 161 12.51 6.85 2.54
CA ASN A 161 13.53 5.97 1.97
C ASN A 161 13.99 4.93 2.99
N ARG A 162 14.01 5.28 4.29
CA ARG A 162 14.32 4.34 5.39
C ARG A 162 13.13 3.44 5.66
N ARG A 163 13.08 2.29 4.99
CA ARG A 163 11.93 1.37 5.05
C ARG A 163 12.31 -0.08 4.83
N VAL A 164 11.48 -0.96 5.32
CA VAL A 164 11.48 -2.38 4.96
C VAL A 164 10.18 -2.71 4.24
N GLU A 165 10.26 -3.35 3.10
CA GLU A 165 9.13 -3.81 2.31
C GLU A 165 8.98 -5.32 2.41
N ILE A 166 7.80 -5.80 2.80
CA ILE A 166 7.42 -7.21 2.71
C ILE A 166 6.62 -7.36 1.42
N ILE A 167 7.13 -8.10 0.46
CA ILE A 167 6.53 -8.30 -0.86
C ILE A 167 6.11 -9.76 -1.00
N VAL A 168 4.83 -9.98 -1.23
CA VAL A 168 4.26 -11.30 -1.49
C VAL A 168 3.58 -11.26 -2.85
N VAL A 169 3.96 -12.17 -3.73
CA VAL A 169 3.33 -12.34 -5.05
C VAL A 169 2.44 -13.57 -4.99
N LYS A 170 1.19 -13.41 -5.40
CA LYS A 170 0.26 -14.52 -5.52
C LYS A 170 0.68 -15.40 -6.69
N LYS A 171 0.76 -16.70 -6.46
CA LYS A 171 0.93 -17.68 -7.56
C LYS A 171 -0.39 -17.94 -8.25
#